data_773fe49e7b157bba630567b0fe5cd714
#
_entry.id   773fe49e7b157bba630567b0fe5cd714
#
_cell.length_a   1.000
_cell.length_b   1.000
_cell.length_c   1.000
_cell.angle_alpha   90.00
_cell.angle_beta   90.00
_cell.angle_gamma   90.00
#
_symmetry.space_group_name_H-M   'P 1'
#
loop_
_entity.id
_entity.type
_entity.pdbx_description
1 polymer ?
#
loop_
_entity_poly.entity_id
_entity_poly.type
_entity_poly.pdbx_seq_one_letter_code
_entity_poly.pdbx_strand_id
1 'polypeptide(L)'
;MHVLAKLGAASVFAATLTTGAHAQQIPPSYLPDVGTKEIAFSATVNFDPTKSYSVFGRYGHFFNRSFELGLDASWTRVEDGNSADFWDAGVFGNFHFPTSTPWLPYVGLFGGYADGTNVDSSGSWGAQAGAKYFFNPNVAGFMELRWRDLQHGDNQTGLFFGLSVFFR
;
A
#
# COMPACT_ATOMS: atom_id res chain seq x y z
N MET A 1 32.95 -7.77 7.81
CA MET A 1 31.99 -7.85 8.93
C MET A 1 30.62 -8.02 8.30
N HIS A 2 30.03 -9.23 8.42
CA HIS A 2 28.73 -9.54 7.82
C HIS A 2 27.63 -9.14 8.79
N VAL A 3 26.83 -8.14 8.41
CA VAL A 3 25.58 -7.83 9.09
C VAL A 3 24.48 -8.64 8.40
N LEU A 4 24.08 -9.73 9.03
CA LEU A 4 22.90 -10.50 8.66
C LEU A 4 21.65 -9.66 9.03
N ALA A 5 20.96 -9.15 8.02
CA ALA A 5 19.65 -8.57 8.19
C ALA A 5 18.67 -9.66 8.67
N LYS A 6 18.23 -9.57 9.93
CA LYS A 6 17.14 -10.40 10.44
C LYS A 6 15.82 -9.81 9.93
N LEU A 7 15.16 -10.55 9.03
CA LEU A 7 13.77 -10.29 8.69
C LEU A 7 12.90 -10.45 9.95
N GLY A 8 12.38 -9.36 10.46
CA GLY A 8 11.40 -9.36 11.53
C GLY A 8 10.07 -9.96 11.04
N ALA A 9 9.52 -10.87 11.82
CA ALA A 9 8.27 -11.55 11.53
C ALA A 9 7.10 -10.54 11.51
N ALA A 10 6.46 -10.42 10.36
CA ALA A 10 5.20 -9.70 10.22
C ALA A 10 4.10 -10.50 10.93
N SER A 11 3.53 -9.94 12.01
CA SER A 11 2.39 -10.53 12.69
C SER A 11 1.15 -10.42 11.81
N VAL A 12 0.73 -11.54 11.24
CA VAL A 12 -0.50 -11.65 10.45
C VAL A 12 -1.69 -11.62 11.40
N PHE A 13 -2.48 -10.56 11.38
CA PHE A 13 -3.80 -10.53 11.97
C PHE A 13 -4.76 -11.29 11.03
N ALA A 14 -4.92 -12.59 11.26
CA ALA A 14 -5.97 -13.37 10.63
C ALA A 14 -7.30 -13.15 11.36
N ALA A 15 -8.08 -12.17 10.90
CA ALA A 15 -9.48 -12.07 11.28
C ALA A 15 -10.26 -13.14 10.49
N THR A 16 -10.61 -14.24 11.12
CA THR A 16 -11.55 -15.23 10.59
C THR A 16 -12.97 -14.65 10.60
N LEU A 17 -13.36 -14.01 9.52
CA LEU A 17 -14.74 -13.67 9.25
C LEU A 17 -15.44 -14.90 8.64
N THR A 18 -15.99 -15.76 9.49
CA THR A 18 -16.98 -16.77 9.08
C THR A 18 -18.33 -16.08 8.95
N THR A 19 -18.60 -15.49 7.80
CA THR A 19 -19.98 -15.13 7.41
C THR A 19 -20.39 -16.05 6.29
N GLY A 20 -21.56 -16.68 6.45
CA GLY A 20 -22.16 -17.55 5.44
C GLY A 20 -22.24 -16.83 4.10
N ALA A 21 -21.40 -17.25 3.17
CA ALA A 21 -21.37 -16.72 1.82
C ALA A 21 -22.60 -17.21 1.07
N HIS A 22 -23.66 -16.42 1.05
CA HIS A 22 -24.53 -16.45 -0.13
C HIS A 22 -23.65 -16.03 -1.30
N ALA A 23 -23.46 -16.95 -2.26
CA ALA A 23 -22.76 -16.65 -3.50
C ALA A 23 -23.56 -15.57 -4.25
N GLN A 24 -23.26 -14.30 -3.97
CA GLN A 24 -23.68 -13.21 -4.83
C GLN A 24 -23.00 -13.46 -6.17
N GLN A 25 -23.80 -13.56 -7.22
CA GLN A 25 -23.30 -13.56 -8.61
C GLN A 25 -22.61 -12.20 -8.83
N ILE A 26 -21.30 -12.21 -8.70
CA ILE A 26 -20.49 -11.02 -8.82
C ILE A 26 -20.32 -10.73 -10.32
N PRO A 27 -20.50 -9.47 -10.78
CA PRO A 27 -20.36 -9.16 -12.20
C PRO A 27 -19.01 -9.57 -12.75
N PRO A 28 -18.91 -9.97 -14.05
CA PRO A 28 -17.73 -10.59 -14.63
C PRO A 28 -16.49 -9.70 -14.76
N SER A 29 -16.47 -8.52 -14.17
CA SER A 29 -15.30 -7.64 -14.16
C SER A 29 -15.21 -6.87 -12.84
N TYR A 30 -14.18 -7.18 -12.05
CA TYR A 30 -13.78 -6.39 -10.88
C TYR A 30 -12.88 -5.22 -11.25
N LEU A 31 -12.93 -4.78 -12.48
CA LEU A 31 -12.29 -3.55 -12.88
C LEU A 31 -13.18 -2.38 -12.54
N PRO A 32 -12.66 -1.39 -11.81
CA PRO A 32 -13.36 -0.13 -11.63
C PRO A 32 -13.71 0.49 -12.98
N ASP A 33 -14.85 1.14 -13.08
CA ASP A 33 -15.23 1.88 -14.27
C ASP A 33 -14.36 3.14 -14.43
N VAL A 34 -14.34 3.68 -15.65
CA VAL A 34 -13.74 5.00 -15.94
C VAL A 34 -14.34 6.06 -15.03
N GLY A 35 -13.49 6.88 -14.43
CA GLY A 35 -13.89 7.93 -13.49
C GLY A 35 -14.10 7.47 -12.05
N THR A 36 -13.97 6.17 -11.75
CA THR A 36 -13.94 5.67 -10.37
C THR A 36 -12.76 6.27 -9.62
N LYS A 37 -13.01 6.66 -8.38
CA LYS A 37 -12.00 7.14 -7.43
C LYS A 37 -11.79 6.10 -6.35
N GLU A 38 -10.58 6.05 -5.82
CA GLU A 38 -10.20 5.18 -4.71
C GLU A 38 -9.61 5.99 -3.56
N ILE A 39 -10.00 5.65 -2.35
CA ILE A 39 -9.27 6.04 -1.14
C ILE A 39 -8.82 4.75 -0.47
N ALA A 40 -7.52 4.64 -0.21
CA ALA A 40 -6.95 3.49 0.46
C ALA A 40 -6.20 3.92 1.72
N PHE A 41 -6.26 3.06 2.76
CA PHE A 41 -5.60 3.27 4.03
C PHE A 41 -4.92 1.99 4.48
N SER A 42 -3.73 2.15 5.06
CA SER A 42 -2.98 1.10 5.73
C SER A 42 -2.38 1.63 7.02
N ALA A 43 -2.30 0.78 8.03
CA ALA A 43 -1.56 1.08 9.25
C ALA A 43 -0.75 -0.15 9.66
N THR A 44 0.46 0.06 10.11
CA THR A 44 1.36 -0.99 10.57
C THR A 44 1.95 -0.61 11.91
N VAL A 45 2.04 -1.57 12.82
CA VAL A 45 2.69 -1.42 14.12
C VAL A 45 3.70 -2.55 14.26
N ASN A 46 4.97 -2.20 14.45
CA ASN A 46 6.05 -3.15 14.75
C ASN A 46 6.46 -2.98 16.21
N PHE A 47 6.71 -4.08 16.90
CA PHE A 47 7.07 -4.07 18.33
C PHE A 47 8.49 -4.55 18.61
N ASP A 48 9.16 -5.20 17.65
CA ASP A 48 10.47 -5.80 17.84
C ASP A 48 11.29 -5.78 16.53
N PRO A 49 12.58 -5.42 16.54
CA PRO A 49 13.39 -4.98 17.69
C PRO A 49 13.12 -3.52 18.11
N THR A 50 12.51 -2.73 17.22
CA THR A 50 12.25 -1.30 17.44
C THR A 50 10.76 -1.04 17.27
N LYS A 51 10.16 -0.34 18.23
CA LYS A 51 8.77 0.11 18.09
C LYS A 51 8.64 1.10 16.94
N SER A 52 7.75 0.79 16.00
CA SER A 52 7.40 1.73 14.94
C SER A 52 5.91 1.70 14.62
N TYR A 53 5.39 2.85 14.28
CA TYR A 53 4.00 3.07 13.86
C TYR A 53 4.02 3.71 12.48
N SER A 54 3.33 3.12 11.53
CA SER A 54 3.21 3.68 10.19
C SER A 54 1.75 3.80 9.79
N VAL A 55 1.42 4.93 9.19
CA VAL A 55 0.11 5.17 8.56
C VAL A 55 0.36 5.55 7.10
N PHE A 56 -0.40 4.94 6.22
CA PHE A 56 -0.32 5.19 4.78
C PHE A 56 -1.71 5.52 4.26
N GLY A 57 -1.80 6.55 3.42
CA GLY A 57 -3.02 6.97 2.74
C GLY A 57 -2.77 7.16 1.25
N ARG A 58 -3.78 6.82 0.45
CA ARG A 58 -3.74 6.94 -1.02
C ARG A 58 -5.05 7.48 -1.53
N TYR A 59 -4.98 8.34 -2.55
CA TYR A 59 -6.11 8.74 -3.38
C TYR A 59 -5.80 8.44 -4.84
N GLY A 60 -6.63 7.62 -5.49
CA GLY A 60 -6.50 7.21 -6.88
C GLY A 60 -7.67 7.65 -7.74
N HIS A 61 -7.42 7.82 -9.04
CA HIS A 61 -8.43 8.07 -10.07
C HIS A 61 -8.19 7.15 -11.26
N PHE A 62 -9.23 6.43 -11.67
CA PHE A 62 -9.21 5.51 -12.81
C PHE A 62 -9.51 6.26 -14.11
N PHE A 63 -8.49 6.49 -14.93
CA PHE A 63 -8.62 7.12 -16.25
C PHE A 63 -9.19 6.17 -17.30
N ASN A 64 -8.94 4.89 -17.11
CA ASN A 64 -9.61 3.80 -17.81
C ASN A 64 -9.74 2.60 -16.85
N ARG A 65 -10.35 1.50 -17.31
CA ARG A 65 -10.61 0.33 -16.46
C ARG A 65 -9.37 -0.36 -15.89
N SER A 66 -8.20 -0.12 -16.49
CA SER A 66 -6.95 -0.76 -16.08
C SER A 66 -5.91 0.22 -15.55
N PHE A 67 -6.08 1.52 -15.76
CA PHE A 67 -5.07 2.50 -15.42
C PHE A 67 -5.56 3.49 -14.38
N GLU A 68 -4.85 3.53 -13.26
CA GLU A 68 -5.07 4.41 -12.13
C GLU A 68 -3.85 5.32 -11.96
N LEU A 69 -4.09 6.61 -11.73
CA LEU A 69 -3.10 7.57 -11.24
C LEU A 69 -3.60 8.19 -9.95
N GLY A 70 -2.66 8.58 -9.10
CA GLY A 70 -3.06 9.20 -7.85
C GLY A 70 -1.91 9.76 -7.04
N LEU A 71 -2.27 10.13 -5.82
CA LEU A 71 -1.38 10.66 -4.80
C LEU A 71 -1.33 9.67 -3.64
N ASP A 72 -0.17 9.55 -3.02
CA ASP A 72 -0.03 8.83 -1.76
C ASP A 72 0.82 9.63 -0.77
N ALA A 73 0.61 9.34 0.51
CA ALA A 73 1.40 9.88 1.59
C ALA A 73 1.53 8.84 2.70
N SER A 74 2.65 8.85 3.39
CA SER A 74 2.85 8.05 4.59
C SER A 74 3.52 8.86 5.70
N TRP A 75 3.26 8.43 6.92
CA TRP A 75 3.96 8.89 8.09
C TRP A 75 4.36 7.68 8.92
N THR A 76 5.62 7.68 9.37
CA THR A 76 6.18 6.62 10.20
C THR A 76 6.89 7.24 11.39
N ARG A 77 6.57 6.77 12.58
CA ARG A 77 7.27 7.09 13.81
C ARG A 77 8.02 5.87 14.32
N VAL A 78 9.31 6.06 14.58
CA VAL A 78 10.20 5.05 15.15
C VAL A 78 10.56 5.47 16.58
N GLU A 79 10.37 4.57 17.53
CA GLU A 79 10.72 4.76 18.95
C GLU A 79 11.90 3.86 19.31
N ASP A 80 13.12 4.38 19.14
CA ASP A 80 14.38 3.69 19.51
C ASP A 80 15.26 4.65 20.32
N GLY A 81 14.97 4.75 21.62
CA GLY A 81 15.68 5.67 22.53
C GLY A 81 15.47 7.15 22.25
N ASN A 82 15.55 7.59 21.01
CA ASN A 82 15.12 8.91 20.51
C ASN A 82 14.06 8.70 19.45
N SER A 83 12.91 9.36 19.61
CA SER A 83 11.84 9.29 18.60
C SER A 83 12.27 9.98 17.31
N ALA A 84 12.08 9.29 16.17
CA ALA A 84 12.27 9.85 14.85
C ALA A 84 10.97 9.75 14.04
N ASP A 85 10.57 10.84 13.41
CA ASP A 85 9.41 10.91 12.53
C ASP A 85 9.87 11.01 11.08
N PHE A 86 9.25 10.21 10.21
CA PHE A 86 9.48 10.20 8.77
C PHE A 86 8.13 10.42 8.08
N TRP A 87 8.12 11.22 7.05
CA TRP A 87 6.97 11.35 6.17
C TRP A 87 7.40 11.30 4.70
N ASP A 88 6.53 10.80 3.87
CA ASP A 88 6.68 10.88 2.42
C ASP A 88 5.35 11.22 1.77
N ALA A 89 5.44 11.90 0.61
CA ALA A 89 4.30 12.18 -0.23
C ALA A 89 4.72 12.10 -1.69
N GLY A 90 3.84 11.57 -2.54
CA GLY A 90 4.17 11.34 -3.92
C GLY A 90 3.00 11.11 -4.84
N VAL A 91 3.35 10.71 -6.05
CA VAL A 91 2.43 10.30 -7.11
C VAL A 91 2.66 8.84 -7.44
N PHE A 92 1.63 8.15 -7.84
CA PHE A 92 1.73 6.76 -8.31
C PHE A 92 0.92 6.54 -9.57
N GLY A 93 1.30 5.51 -10.34
CA GLY A 93 0.52 4.98 -11.45
C GLY A 93 0.45 3.46 -11.36
N ASN A 94 -0.75 2.90 -11.41
CA ASN A 94 -1.00 1.47 -11.35
C ASN A 94 -1.63 0.98 -12.64
N PHE A 95 -1.19 -0.19 -13.09
CA PHE A 95 -1.88 -0.96 -14.12
C PHE A 95 -2.54 -2.18 -13.47
N HIS A 96 -3.85 -2.25 -13.57
CA HIS A 96 -4.69 -3.31 -13.04
C HIS A 96 -5.00 -4.36 -14.11
N PHE A 97 -4.91 -5.63 -13.74
CA PHE A 97 -5.17 -6.76 -14.64
C PHE A 97 -6.62 -7.24 -14.45
N PRO A 98 -7.41 -7.34 -15.54
CA PRO A 98 -8.78 -7.82 -15.45
C PRO A 98 -8.81 -9.28 -15.01
N THR A 99 -9.71 -9.60 -14.08
CA THR A 99 -9.99 -10.98 -13.68
C THR A 99 -11.49 -11.21 -13.64
N SER A 100 -11.89 -12.49 -13.70
CA SER A 100 -13.27 -12.92 -13.47
C SER A 100 -13.58 -13.27 -12.02
N THR A 101 -12.63 -12.97 -11.12
CA THR A 101 -12.71 -13.27 -9.68
C THR A 101 -12.74 -11.97 -8.87
N PRO A 102 -13.04 -12.02 -7.54
CA PRO A 102 -12.95 -10.84 -6.67
C PRO A 102 -11.53 -10.26 -6.53
N TRP A 103 -10.52 -10.90 -7.08
CA TRP A 103 -9.14 -10.45 -7.05
C TRP A 103 -8.83 -9.52 -8.20
N LEU A 104 -8.22 -8.37 -7.89
CA LEU A 104 -7.73 -7.40 -8.86
C LEU A 104 -6.22 -7.20 -8.67
N PRO A 105 -5.37 -7.99 -9.34
CA PRO A 105 -3.92 -7.80 -9.32
C PRO A 105 -3.53 -6.51 -10.01
N TYR A 106 -2.42 -5.91 -9.56
CA TYR A 106 -1.85 -4.72 -10.18
C TYR A 106 -0.33 -4.66 -10.02
N VAL A 107 0.29 -3.91 -10.91
CA VAL A 107 1.67 -3.45 -10.82
C VAL A 107 1.71 -1.95 -11.03
N GLY A 108 2.70 -1.27 -10.46
CA GLY A 108 2.78 0.16 -10.59
C GLY A 108 4.17 0.72 -10.31
N LEU A 109 4.29 2.00 -10.58
CA LEU A 109 5.44 2.83 -10.25
C LEU A 109 4.98 3.99 -9.37
N PHE A 110 5.87 4.48 -8.56
CA PHE A 110 5.63 5.68 -7.75
C PHE A 110 6.90 6.53 -7.66
N GLY A 111 6.71 7.79 -7.36
CA GLY A 111 7.81 8.71 -7.11
C GLY A 111 7.32 9.88 -6.26
N GLY A 112 8.19 10.40 -5.43
CA GLY A 112 7.83 11.44 -4.48
C GLY A 112 9.02 12.00 -3.76
N TYR A 113 8.73 12.57 -2.62
CA TYR A 113 9.66 13.23 -1.75
C TYR A 113 9.48 12.73 -0.32
N ALA A 114 10.59 12.40 0.30
CA ALA A 114 10.65 11.92 1.67
C ALA A 114 11.48 12.86 2.53
N ASP A 115 11.07 13.06 3.78
CA ASP A 115 11.74 13.88 4.76
C ASP A 115 11.54 13.31 6.17
N GLY A 116 12.40 13.67 7.12
CA GLY A 116 12.29 13.16 8.48
C GLY A 116 13.25 13.79 9.47
N THR A 117 13.05 13.45 10.73
CA THR A 117 13.93 13.91 11.80
C THR A 117 15.31 13.28 11.65
N ASN A 118 16.35 14.10 11.50
CA ASN A 118 17.75 13.70 11.30
C ASN A 118 18.03 12.91 9.99
N VAL A 119 17.16 13.06 8.99
CA VAL A 119 17.35 12.52 7.65
C VAL A 119 17.26 13.66 6.65
N ASP A 120 18.24 13.73 5.77
CA ASP A 120 18.20 14.72 4.68
C ASP A 120 17.02 14.41 3.76
N SER A 121 16.26 15.44 3.45
CA SER A 121 15.17 15.34 2.50
C SER A 121 15.66 14.85 1.14
N SER A 122 15.00 13.84 0.57
CA SER A 122 15.42 13.22 -0.68
C SER A 122 14.26 12.85 -1.60
N GLY A 123 14.54 12.91 -2.89
CA GLY A 123 13.67 12.29 -3.88
C GLY A 123 13.63 10.77 -3.70
N SER A 124 12.47 10.17 -3.89
CA SER A 124 12.25 8.73 -3.86
C SER A 124 11.51 8.28 -5.10
N TRP A 125 11.82 7.09 -5.58
CA TRP A 125 11.06 6.43 -6.64
C TRP A 125 11.03 4.93 -6.38
N GLY A 126 10.12 4.22 -7.03
CA GLY A 126 10.06 2.79 -6.82
C GLY A 126 8.99 2.09 -7.65
N ALA A 127 8.89 0.80 -7.40
CA ALA A 127 7.91 -0.07 -8.02
C ALA A 127 7.05 -0.75 -6.95
N GLN A 128 5.82 -1.06 -7.35
CA GLN A 128 4.88 -1.76 -6.47
C GLN A 128 4.15 -2.86 -7.24
N ALA A 129 3.80 -3.92 -6.53
CA ALA A 129 2.97 -4.99 -7.03
C ALA A 129 2.03 -5.46 -5.93
N GLY A 130 0.77 -5.67 -6.26
CA GLY A 130 -0.21 -6.03 -5.26
C GLY A 130 -1.45 -6.67 -5.82
N ALA A 131 -2.39 -6.95 -4.94
CA ALA A 131 -3.72 -7.42 -5.30
C ALA A 131 -4.75 -6.84 -4.33
N LYS A 132 -5.92 -6.50 -4.88
CA LYS A 132 -7.10 -6.09 -4.12
C LYS A 132 -8.10 -7.24 -4.13
N TYR A 133 -8.72 -7.52 -2.99
CA TYR A 133 -9.82 -8.48 -2.87
C TYR A 133 -11.10 -7.73 -2.54
N PHE A 134 -12.05 -7.74 -3.44
CA PHE A 134 -13.33 -7.04 -3.29
C PHE A 134 -14.29 -7.83 -2.39
N PHE A 135 -14.70 -7.24 -1.28
CA PHE A 135 -15.77 -7.73 -0.43
C PHE A 135 -17.15 -7.37 -1.00
N ASN A 136 -17.20 -6.21 -1.66
CA ASN A 136 -18.34 -5.70 -2.42
C ASN A 136 -17.83 -4.71 -3.47
N PRO A 137 -18.67 -4.19 -4.39
CA PRO A 137 -18.21 -3.29 -5.47
C PRO A 137 -17.50 -2.02 -5.02
N ASN A 138 -17.67 -1.61 -3.78
CA ASN A 138 -17.14 -0.35 -3.25
C ASN A 138 -16.05 -0.52 -2.21
N VAL A 139 -15.80 -1.75 -1.71
CA VAL A 139 -14.82 -1.98 -0.64
C VAL A 139 -13.97 -3.19 -0.98
N ALA A 140 -12.66 -3.02 -0.90
CA ALA A 140 -11.68 -4.08 -1.05
C ALA A 140 -10.64 -4.05 0.07
N GLY A 141 -10.15 -5.23 0.45
CA GLY A 141 -8.88 -5.35 1.15
C GLY A 141 -7.75 -5.34 0.12
N PHE A 142 -6.59 -4.82 0.46
CA PHE A 142 -5.42 -4.91 -0.41
C PHE A 142 -4.18 -5.43 0.31
N MET A 143 -3.30 -6.05 -0.46
CA MET A 143 -1.94 -6.43 -0.10
C MET A 143 -1.00 -5.90 -1.17
N GLU A 144 0.07 -5.21 -0.77
CA GLU A 144 1.00 -4.55 -1.69
C GLU A 144 2.44 -4.72 -1.22
N LEU A 145 3.30 -5.20 -2.09
CA LEU A 145 4.75 -5.17 -1.95
C LEU A 145 5.27 -3.91 -2.66
N ARG A 146 6.02 -3.07 -1.93
CA ARG A 146 6.68 -1.87 -2.46
C ARG A 146 8.18 -2.01 -2.33
N TRP A 147 8.90 -1.74 -3.41
CA TRP A 147 10.33 -1.50 -3.41
C TRP A 147 10.58 -0.03 -3.70
N ARG A 148 11.40 0.60 -2.87
CA ARG A 148 11.73 2.03 -2.95
C ARG A 148 13.24 2.22 -3.00
N ASP A 149 13.69 3.12 -3.86
CA ASP A 149 15.04 3.65 -3.93
C ASP A 149 15.03 5.11 -3.44
N LEU A 150 15.90 5.43 -2.51
CA LEU A 150 16.10 6.79 -2.00
C LEU A 150 17.38 7.36 -2.60
N GLN A 151 17.33 8.55 -3.19
CA GLN A 151 18.50 9.17 -3.83
C GLN A 151 19.70 9.36 -2.89
N HIS A 152 19.45 9.46 -1.58
CA HIS A 152 20.47 9.63 -0.54
C HIS A 152 20.23 8.64 0.62
N GLY A 153 20.02 7.36 0.32
CA GLY A 153 19.75 6.37 1.36
C GLY A 153 19.77 4.93 0.83
N ASP A 154 19.45 4.00 1.71
CA ASP A 154 19.35 2.58 1.36
C ASP A 154 18.00 2.25 0.72
N ASN A 155 18.02 1.25 -0.17
CA ASN A 155 16.81 0.69 -0.75
C ASN A 155 15.92 0.06 0.33
N GLN A 156 14.64 0.30 0.24
CA GLN A 156 13.65 -0.21 1.18
C GLN A 156 12.64 -1.11 0.48
N THR A 157 12.28 -2.20 1.13
CA THR A 157 11.20 -3.08 0.68
C THR A 157 10.20 -3.26 1.82
N GLY A 158 8.94 -3.01 1.53
CA GLY A 158 7.86 -3.09 2.52
C GLY A 158 6.66 -3.87 2.00
N LEU A 159 5.98 -4.56 2.91
CA LEU A 159 4.70 -5.23 2.65
C LEU A 159 3.60 -4.49 3.40
N PHE A 160 2.58 -4.06 2.67
CA PHE A 160 1.47 -3.27 3.17
C PHE A 160 0.16 -4.05 3.06
N PHE A 161 -0.70 -3.88 4.06
CA PHE A 161 -2.05 -4.42 4.08
C PHE A 161 -3.00 -3.31 4.49
N GLY A 162 -4.16 -3.23 3.83
CA GLY A 162 -5.11 -2.18 4.14
C GLY A 162 -6.47 -2.38 3.51
N LEU A 163 -7.25 -1.32 3.55
CA LEU A 163 -8.59 -1.23 2.97
C LEU A 163 -8.64 -0.12 1.92
N SER A 164 -9.38 -0.41 0.86
CA SER A 164 -9.70 0.54 -0.22
C SER A 164 -11.19 0.74 -0.32
N VAL A 165 -11.61 1.97 -0.50
CA VAL A 165 -13.00 2.37 -0.76
C VAL A 165 -13.08 3.02 -2.13
N PHE A 166 -14.01 2.54 -2.96
CA PHE A 166 -14.22 2.99 -4.33
C PHE A 166 -15.54 3.76 -4.45
N PHE A 167 -15.50 4.88 -5.17
CA PHE A 167 -16.67 5.76 -5.38
C PHE A 167 -16.57 6.50 -6.71
N ARG A 168 -17.68 7.10 -7.16
CA ARG A 168 -17.76 7.91 -8.39
C ARG A 168 -17.86 9.39 -8.09
#